data_a03ff4e39c38061f20b6f53c237c97ab
#
_entry.id   a03ff4e39c38061f20b6f53c237c97ab
#
_cell.length_a   1.000
_cell.length_b   1.000
_cell.length_c   1.000
_cell.angle_alpha   90.00
_cell.angle_beta   90.00
_cell.angle_gamma   90.00
#
_symmetry.space_group_name_H-M   'P 1'
#
loop_
_entity.id
_entity.type
_entity.pdbx_description
1 polymer ?
#
loop_
_entity_poly.entity_id
_entity_poly.type
_entity_poly.pdbx_seq_one_letter_code
_entity_poly.pdbx_strand_id
1 'polypeptide(L)'
;MSEAKTEPTTRAVKASIEIDAPPEAVWKALTDARELERWFPLEARVEPGEGGSVFMSWKNEYAGESRITVWEPGRHLQITWGFSDEEKEITQLTDFHLEGARGRTVLRVVTSGFPDDPTWDAWYEGTRQGWAYELVSLKRYLEHYPGQDRQVVYLRRRVKLPDREAWDRLFGPGGLPERPLGSRPFIESPPVQYAGHADDRNALVRVGTEPCMGQADFRDVTLWLSAWGARPEDVEPLRREWDALLVRLFPEGESL
;
A
#
# COMPACT_ATOMS: atom_id res chain seq x y z
N MET A 1 -47.16 2.21 7.25
CA MET A 1 -46.03 2.91 7.91
C MET A 1 -44.77 2.37 7.24
N SER A 2 -44.13 3.19 6.40
CA SER A 2 -42.89 2.83 5.72
C SER A 2 -41.74 2.97 6.73
N GLU A 3 -41.12 1.89 7.09
CA GLU A 3 -39.85 1.95 7.86
C GLU A 3 -38.81 2.64 6.98
N ALA A 4 -38.36 3.80 7.43
CA ALA A 4 -37.23 4.46 6.84
C ALA A 4 -36.00 3.54 7.01
N LYS A 5 -35.49 2.94 5.93
CA LYS A 5 -34.22 2.29 5.91
C LYS A 5 -33.17 3.35 6.30
N THR A 6 -32.67 3.28 7.53
CA THR A 6 -31.50 4.06 7.93
C THR A 6 -30.35 3.60 7.05
N GLU A 7 -29.79 4.51 6.24
CA GLU A 7 -28.58 4.20 5.49
C GLU A 7 -27.47 3.81 6.49
N PRO A 8 -26.71 2.76 6.21
CA PRO A 8 -25.63 2.35 7.10
C PRO A 8 -24.62 3.50 7.20
N THR A 9 -24.23 3.84 8.41
CA THR A 9 -23.14 4.78 8.68
C THR A 9 -21.84 4.20 8.12
N THR A 10 -21.14 5.00 7.32
CA THR A 10 -19.86 4.60 6.71
C THR A 10 -18.71 5.48 7.20
N ARG A 11 -17.51 4.89 7.29
CA ARG A 11 -16.26 5.57 7.62
C ARG A 11 -15.46 5.85 6.35
N ALA A 12 -14.50 6.79 6.43
CA ALA A 12 -13.58 7.08 5.35
C ALA A 12 -12.15 7.25 5.88
N VAL A 13 -11.19 6.66 5.19
CA VAL A 13 -9.76 6.94 5.37
C VAL A 13 -9.40 8.17 4.57
N LYS A 14 -8.70 9.12 5.20
CA LYS A 14 -8.23 10.36 4.58
C LYS A 14 -6.73 10.49 4.76
N ALA A 15 -6.03 10.76 3.67
CA ALA A 15 -4.60 11.02 3.67
C ALA A 15 -4.28 12.18 2.73
N SER A 16 -3.18 12.88 2.96
CA SER A 16 -2.72 13.91 2.04
C SER A 16 -1.21 14.09 2.10
N ILE A 17 -0.62 14.54 0.97
CA ILE A 17 0.80 14.81 0.88
C ILE A 17 1.06 15.97 -0.08
N GLU A 18 2.08 16.77 0.22
CA GLU A 18 2.61 17.77 -0.69
C GLU A 18 3.81 17.18 -1.45
N ILE A 19 3.81 17.34 -2.78
CA ILE A 19 4.81 16.79 -3.70
C ILE A 19 5.40 17.94 -4.51
N ASP A 20 6.73 18.05 -4.56
CA ASP A 20 7.46 19.01 -5.39
C ASP A 20 7.47 18.57 -6.86
N ALA A 21 6.27 18.41 -7.44
CA ALA A 21 6.03 18.07 -8.82
C ALA A 21 4.74 18.75 -9.31
N PRO A 22 4.64 19.11 -10.61
CA PRO A 22 3.45 19.73 -11.17
C PRO A 22 2.28 18.72 -11.24
N PRO A 23 1.01 19.22 -11.23
CA PRO A 23 -0.17 18.37 -11.26
C PRO A 23 -0.20 17.36 -12.40
N GLU A 24 0.35 17.72 -13.55
CA GLU A 24 0.41 16.85 -14.72
C GLU A 24 1.29 15.62 -14.49
N ALA A 25 2.40 15.77 -13.76
CA ALA A 25 3.28 14.67 -13.40
C ALA A 25 2.61 13.75 -12.35
N VAL A 26 1.94 14.32 -11.35
CA VAL A 26 1.18 13.56 -10.35
C VAL A 26 0.01 12.83 -11.01
N TRP A 27 -0.73 13.51 -11.90
CA TRP A 27 -1.82 12.91 -12.68
C TRP A 27 -1.33 11.71 -13.48
N LYS A 28 -0.22 11.89 -14.22
CA LYS A 28 0.37 10.79 -14.99
C LYS A 28 0.74 9.60 -14.09
N ALA A 29 1.33 9.85 -12.92
CA ALA A 29 1.67 8.81 -11.96
C ALA A 29 0.45 8.05 -11.43
N LEU A 30 -0.74 8.64 -11.43
CA LEU A 30 -1.99 8.01 -11.02
C LEU A 30 -2.72 7.28 -12.15
N THR A 31 -2.43 7.62 -13.43
CA THR A 31 -3.29 7.22 -14.56
C THR A 31 -2.56 6.52 -15.71
N ASP A 32 -1.24 6.47 -15.69
CA ASP A 32 -0.43 5.70 -16.64
C ASP A 32 0.01 4.40 -15.99
N ALA A 33 -0.23 3.26 -16.63
CA ALA A 33 0.04 1.94 -16.06
C ALA A 33 1.50 1.76 -15.65
N ARG A 34 2.45 2.17 -16.53
CA ARG A 34 3.88 2.05 -16.24
C ARG A 34 4.33 2.98 -15.12
N GLU A 35 3.75 4.17 -15.03
CA GLU A 35 4.03 5.10 -13.93
C GLU A 35 3.48 4.57 -12.60
N LEU A 36 2.28 3.95 -12.60
CA LEU A 36 1.70 3.29 -11.41
C LEU A 36 2.64 2.21 -10.86
N GLU A 37 3.20 1.35 -11.71
CA GLU A 37 4.12 0.28 -11.31
C GLU A 37 5.41 0.81 -10.66
N ARG A 38 5.75 2.06 -10.90
CA ARG A 38 6.96 2.70 -10.35
C ARG A 38 6.83 3.13 -8.90
N TRP A 39 5.61 3.15 -8.36
CA TRP A 39 5.44 3.58 -6.96
C TRP A 39 4.38 2.80 -6.18
N PHE A 40 3.38 2.18 -6.83
CA PHE A 40 2.20 1.63 -6.16
C PHE A 40 2.06 0.11 -6.35
N PRO A 41 1.35 -0.45 -7.40
CA PRO A 41 1.23 -1.89 -7.54
C PRO A 41 2.49 -2.52 -8.15
N LEU A 42 2.52 -3.85 -8.18
CA LEU A 42 3.56 -4.61 -8.88
C LEU A 42 3.23 -4.78 -10.37
N GLU A 43 1.95 -4.70 -10.72
CA GLU A 43 1.45 -4.77 -12.09
C GLU A 43 0.22 -3.89 -12.22
N ALA A 44 0.12 -3.13 -13.31
CA ALA A 44 -1.01 -2.27 -13.60
C ALA A 44 -1.43 -2.35 -15.08
N ARG A 45 -2.73 -2.14 -15.34
CA ARG A 45 -3.29 -1.82 -16.66
C ARG A 45 -4.30 -0.71 -16.48
N VAL A 46 -4.37 0.21 -17.41
CA VAL A 46 -5.30 1.34 -17.36
C VAL A 46 -6.02 1.49 -18.70
N GLU A 47 -7.32 1.50 -18.67
CA GLU A 47 -8.18 2.00 -19.75
C GLU A 47 -8.64 3.40 -19.36
N PRO A 48 -8.05 4.48 -19.96
CA PRO A 48 -8.27 5.84 -19.48
C PRO A 48 -9.66 6.38 -19.79
N GLY A 49 -10.14 7.30 -18.96
CA GLY A 49 -11.40 8.02 -19.15
C GLY A 49 -12.49 7.54 -18.20
N GLU A 50 -13.55 8.35 -18.07
CA GLU A 50 -14.74 7.99 -17.32
C GLU A 50 -15.40 6.75 -17.92
N GLY A 51 -15.74 5.77 -17.09
CA GLY A 51 -16.22 4.45 -17.52
C GLY A 51 -15.13 3.45 -17.88
N GLY A 52 -13.88 3.88 -17.98
CA GLY A 52 -12.71 3.02 -18.14
C GLY A 52 -12.36 2.25 -16.87
N SER A 53 -11.19 1.60 -16.86
CA SER A 53 -10.78 0.72 -15.76
C SER A 53 -9.32 0.90 -15.36
N VAL A 54 -9.02 0.51 -14.10
CA VAL A 54 -7.67 0.36 -13.58
C VAL A 54 -7.56 -1.04 -12.97
N PHE A 55 -6.75 -1.89 -13.59
CA PHE A 55 -6.33 -3.15 -12.99
C PHE A 55 -5.06 -2.93 -12.19
N MET A 56 -5.01 -3.48 -10.98
CA MET A 56 -3.84 -3.46 -10.11
C MET A 56 -3.61 -4.84 -9.50
N SER A 57 -2.33 -5.21 -9.34
CA SER A 57 -1.97 -6.50 -8.74
C SER A 57 -0.74 -6.36 -7.83
N TRP A 58 -0.83 -6.97 -6.67
CA TRP A 58 0.28 -7.26 -5.75
C TRP A 58 0.56 -8.77 -5.73
N LYS A 59 0.41 -9.42 -6.89
CA LYS A 59 0.58 -10.86 -7.09
C LYS A 59 -0.35 -11.68 -6.17
N ASN A 60 0.24 -12.44 -5.23
CA ASN A 60 -0.50 -13.38 -4.38
C ASN A 60 -1.34 -12.69 -3.28
N GLU A 61 -1.19 -11.38 -3.09
CA GLU A 61 -1.96 -10.65 -2.06
C GLU A 61 -3.32 -10.21 -2.58
N TYR A 62 -3.31 -9.50 -3.69
CA TYR A 62 -4.50 -8.94 -4.31
C TYR A 62 -4.29 -8.74 -5.81
N ALA A 63 -5.28 -9.05 -6.57
CA ALA A 63 -5.40 -8.64 -7.97
C ALA A 63 -6.85 -8.31 -8.28
N GLY A 64 -7.12 -7.16 -8.85
CA GLY A 64 -8.47 -6.74 -9.15
C GLY A 64 -8.56 -5.57 -10.11
N GLU A 65 -9.75 -5.40 -10.69
CA GLU A 65 -10.08 -4.32 -11.59
C GLU A 65 -11.03 -3.35 -10.91
N SER A 66 -10.71 -2.07 -11.00
CA SER A 66 -11.48 -0.94 -10.50
C SER A 66 -12.06 -0.17 -11.66
N ARG A 67 -13.30 0.28 -11.56
CA ARG A 67 -13.91 1.17 -12.56
C ARG A 67 -13.54 2.62 -12.27
N ILE A 68 -13.25 3.39 -13.31
CA ILE A 68 -13.09 4.84 -13.23
C ILE A 68 -14.49 5.48 -13.30
N THR A 69 -14.86 6.21 -12.25
CA THR A 69 -16.15 6.89 -12.15
C THR A 69 -16.06 8.41 -12.31
N VAL A 70 -14.86 8.99 -12.06
CA VAL A 70 -14.55 10.39 -12.36
C VAL A 70 -13.18 10.47 -13.00
N TRP A 71 -13.08 11.24 -14.09
CA TRP A 71 -11.84 11.47 -14.82
C TRP A 71 -11.73 12.95 -15.20
N GLU A 72 -11.15 13.77 -14.32
CA GLU A 72 -10.86 15.19 -14.56
C GLU A 72 -9.34 15.39 -14.60
N PRO A 73 -8.70 15.41 -15.79
CA PRO A 73 -7.25 15.47 -15.92
C PRO A 73 -6.59 16.57 -15.08
N GLY A 74 -5.61 16.16 -14.26
CA GLY A 74 -4.86 17.05 -13.38
C GLY A 74 -5.62 17.55 -12.14
N ARG A 75 -6.84 17.09 -11.90
CA ARG A 75 -7.69 17.59 -10.81
C ARG A 75 -8.33 16.51 -9.95
N HIS A 76 -9.08 15.58 -10.54
CA HIS A 76 -9.84 14.58 -9.80
C HIS A 76 -9.92 13.25 -10.56
N LEU A 77 -9.48 12.19 -9.91
CA LEU A 77 -9.71 10.80 -10.30
C LEU A 77 -10.51 10.12 -9.21
N GLN A 78 -11.58 9.40 -9.58
CA GLN A 78 -12.27 8.50 -8.67
C GLN A 78 -12.32 7.11 -9.27
N ILE A 79 -11.97 6.11 -8.46
CA ILE A 79 -12.06 4.69 -8.81
C ILE A 79 -12.89 3.93 -7.78
N THR A 80 -13.57 2.88 -8.25
CA THR A 80 -14.30 1.97 -7.37
C THR A 80 -13.40 0.80 -7.00
N TRP A 81 -13.54 0.29 -5.77
CA TRP A 81 -13.02 -1.02 -5.39
C TRP A 81 -14.23 -1.91 -5.11
N GLY A 82 -14.41 -2.95 -5.93
CA GLY A 82 -15.46 -3.93 -5.72
C GLY A 82 -14.95 -5.07 -4.84
N PHE A 83 -15.59 -5.28 -3.70
CA PHE A 83 -15.46 -6.51 -2.93
C PHE A 83 -16.84 -7.17 -2.93
N SER A 84 -16.94 -8.39 -3.46
CA SER A 84 -18.11 -9.22 -3.23
C SER A 84 -17.87 -10.03 -1.96
N ASP A 85 -18.54 -9.66 -0.88
CA ASP A 85 -18.83 -10.61 0.18
C ASP A 85 -20.06 -11.44 -0.28
N GLU A 86 -20.11 -12.73 0.05
CA GLU A 86 -21.14 -13.67 -0.47
C GLU A 86 -22.57 -13.18 -0.22
N GLU A 87 -22.79 -12.18 0.64
CA GLU A 87 -24.11 -11.62 0.97
C GLU A 87 -24.32 -10.14 0.62
N LYS A 88 -23.27 -9.35 0.32
CA LYS A 88 -23.39 -7.91 0.05
C LYS A 88 -22.34 -7.43 -0.93
N GLU A 89 -22.78 -6.70 -1.93
CA GLU A 89 -21.92 -5.94 -2.81
C GLU A 89 -21.51 -4.64 -2.09
N ILE A 90 -20.27 -4.61 -1.58
CA ILE A 90 -19.72 -3.41 -0.91
C ILE A 90 -18.84 -2.70 -1.92
N THR A 91 -19.25 -1.52 -2.32
CA THR A 91 -18.46 -0.67 -3.21
C THR A 91 -17.72 0.37 -2.37
N GLN A 92 -16.41 0.30 -2.36
CA GLN A 92 -15.57 1.36 -1.85
C GLN A 92 -15.19 2.31 -2.98
N LEU A 93 -15.04 3.59 -2.66
CA LEU A 93 -14.57 4.62 -3.57
C LEU A 93 -13.25 5.18 -3.09
N THR A 94 -12.32 5.37 -4.02
CA THR A 94 -11.11 6.15 -3.73
C THR A 94 -11.06 7.36 -4.64
N ASP A 95 -11.08 8.52 -4.01
CA ASP A 95 -10.93 9.83 -4.62
C ASP A 95 -9.49 10.31 -4.51
N PHE A 96 -8.93 10.77 -5.62
CA PHE A 96 -7.65 11.46 -5.69
C PHE A 96 -7.89 12.90 -6.15
N HIS A 97 -7.77 13.86 -5.24
CA HIS A 97 -7.90 15.28 -5.54
C HIS A 97 -6.53 15.93 -5.60
N LEU A 98 -6.25 16.62 -6.71
CA LEU A 98 -5.01 17.32 -6.98
C LEU A 98 -5.24 18.83 -6.92
N GLU A 99 -4.48 19.52 -6.09
CA GLU A 99 -4.45 20.99 -6.05
C GLU A 99 -3.03 21.47 -6.33
N GLY A 100 -2.83 22.02 -7.52
CA GLY A 100 -1.52 22.49 -7.97
C GLY A 100 -1.30 23.98 -7.74
N ALA A 101 -0.10 24.34 -7.25
CA ALA A 101 0.35 25.71 -7.18
C ALA A 101 1.88 25.80 -7.28
N ARG A 102 2.39 26.70 -8.16
CA ARG A 102 3.82 27.03 -8.24
C ARG A 102 4.77 25.84 -8.42
N GLY A 103 4.36 24.84 -9.25
CA GLY A 103 5.17 23.66 -9.54
C GLY A 103 5.09 22.57 -8.47
N ARG A 104 4.20 22.71 -7.50
CA ARG A 104 3.90 21.74 -6.44
C ARG A 104 2.47 21.26 -6.53
N THR A 105 2.21 20.08 -5.99
CA THR A 105 0.86 19.51 -5.92
C THR A 105 0.57 19.03 -4.50
N VAL A 106 -0.57 19.43 -3.96
CA VAL A 106 -1.17 18.77 -2.80
C VAL A 106 -2.11 17.69 -3.34
N LEU A 107 -1.77 16.44 -3.06
CA LEU A 107 -2.61 15.28 -3.35
C LEU A 107 -3.37 14.90 -2.07
N ARG A 108 -4.72 14.88 -2.16
CA ARG A 108 -5.60 14.32 -1.11
C ARG A 108 -6.22 13.04 -1.61
N VAL A 109 -6.15 12.01 -0.78
CA VAL A 109 -6.74 10.70 -1.04
C VAL A 109 -7.82 10.45 -0.01
N VAL A 110 -9.01 10.07 -0.47
CA VAL A 110 -10.14 9.70 0.38
C VAL A 110 -10.66 8.35 -0.07
N THR A 111 -10.50 7.32 0.76
CA THR A 111 -11.14 6.02 0.55
C THR A 111 -12.34 5.92 1.45
N SER A 112 -13.53 5.87 0.87
CA SER A 112 -14.84 5.85 1.54
C SER A 112 -15.60 4.54 1.32
N GLY A 113 -16.72 4.36 2.04
CA GLY A 113 -17.56 3.18 1.90
C GLY A 113 -17.23 2.05 2.88
N PHE A 114 -16.38 2.28 3.90
CA PHE A 114 -16.16 1.29 4.95
C PHE A 114 -17.38 1.23 5.87
N PRO A 115 -18.02 0.07 6.02
CA PRO A 115 -19.05 -0.11 7.02
C PRO A 115 -18.56 0.27 8.43
N ASP A 116 -19.45 0.88 9.21
CA ASP A 116 -19.18 1.15 10.64
C ASP A 116 -19.49 -0.09 11.48
N ASP A 117 -18.74 -1.16 11.22
CA ASP A 117 -18.84 -2.48 11.82
C ASP A 117 -17.44 -2.96 12.19
N PRO A 118 -17.23 -3.51 13.42
CA PRO A 118 -15.91 -3.96 13.87
C PRO A 118 -15.25 -5.02 12.98
N THR A 119 -16.01 -5.80 12.21
CA THR A 119 -15.46 -6.78 11.26
C THR A 119 -14.64 -6.12 10.13
N TRP A 120 -14.86 -4.81 9.91
CA TRP A 120 -14.16 -3.99 8.92
C TRP A 120 -12.97 -3.20 9.49
N ASP A 121 -12.74 -3.25 10.80
CA ASP A 121 -11.67 -2.46 11.43
C ASP A 121 -10.29 -2.82 10.89
N ALA A 122 -10.03 -4.10 10.67
CA ALA A 122 -8.77 -4.57 10.10
C ALA A 122 -8.52 -4.00 8.70
N TRP A 123 -9.56 -4.00 7.85
CA TRP A 123 -9.48 -3.46 6.50
C TRP A 123 -9.33 -1.93 6.49
N TYR A 124 -10.10 -1.24 7.33
CA TYR A 124 -10.01 0.21 7.51
C TYR A 124 -8.60 0.62 7.95
N GLU A 125 -8.07 -0.06 8.96
CA GLU A 125 -6.73 0.24 9.49
C GLU A 125 -5.61 -0.12 8.50
N GLY A 126 -5.72 -1.25 7.80
CA GLY A 126 -4.80 -1.65 6.74
C GLY A 126 -4.76 -0.62 5.60
N THR A 127 -5.92 -0.10 5.18
CA THR A 127 -6.01 0.96 4.17
C THR A 127 -5.35 2.25 4.66
N ARG A 128 -5.58 2.63 5.92
CA ARG A 128 -4.96 3.81 6.53
C ARG A 128 -3.43 3.72 6.56
N GLN A 129 -2.91 2.57 6.95
CA GLN A 129 -1.46 2.30 6.98
C GLN A 129 -0.87 2.20 5.58
N GLY A 130 -1.60 1.60 4.64
CA GLY A 130 -1.21 1.53 3.24
C GLY A 130 -1.01 2.93 2.67
N TRP A 131 -2.00 3.82 2.76
CA TRP A 131 -1.86 5.18 2.25
C TRP A 131 -0.74 5.99 2.92
N ALA A 132 -0.47 5.75 4.21
CA ALA A 132 0.65 6.41 4.90
C ALA A 132 2.02 6.06 4.27
N TYR A 133 2.18 4.83 3.79
CA TYR A 133 3.39 4.39 3.09
C TYR A 133 3.38 4.79 1.60
N GLU A 134 2.30 4.51 0.90
CA GLU A 134 2.22 4.67 -0.55
C GLU A 134 2.33 6.13 -1.00
N LEU A 135 1.80 7.08 -0.23
CA LEU A 135 1.98 8.50 -0.54
C LEU A 135 3.43 8.95 -0.40
N VAL A 136 4.18 8.41 0.55
CA VAL A 136 5.64 8.66 0.66
C VAL A 136 6.39 8.01 -0.51
N SER A 137 5.96 6.83 -0.95
CA SER A 137 6.49 6.16 -2.15
C SER A 137 6.30 7.01 -3.41
N LEU A 138 5.08 7.51 -3.64
CA LEU A 138 4.76 8.43 -4.75
C LEU A 138 5.61 9.70 -4.72
N LYS A 139 5.66 10.36 -3.55
CA LYS A 139 6.46 11.57 -3.36
C LYS A 139 7.93 11.31 -3.68
N ARG A 140 8.52 10.26 -3.11
CA ARG A 140 9.92 9.91 -3.35
C ARG A 140 10.19 9.60 -4.81
N TYR A 141 9.30 8.86 -5.47
CA TYR A 141 9.40 8.58 -6.89
C TYR A 141 9.42 9.87 -7.72
N LEU A 142 8.42 10.74 -7.56
CA LEU A 142 8.27 11.94 -8.37
C LEU A 142 9.35 12.99 -8.12
N GLU A 143 9.83 13.13 -6.89
CA GLU A 143 10.83 14.15 -6.52
C GLU A 143 12.27 13.73 -6.82
N HIS A 144 12.58 12.42 -6.78
CA HIS A 144 13.97 11.98 -6.86
C HIS A 144 14.25 10.99 -8.00
N TYR A 145 13.25 10.24 -8.46
CA TYR A 145 13.43 9.14 -9.41
C TYR A 145 12.43 9.15 -10.58
N PRO A 146 12.00 10.33 -11.11
CA PRO A 146 10.98 10.38 -12.16
C PRO A 146 11.42 9.58 -13.38
N GLY A 147 10.55 8.69 -13.85
CA GLY A 147 10.80 7.82 -15.00
C GLY A 147 11.68 6.61 -14.74
N GLN A 148 12.23 6.44 -13.53
CA GLN A 148 13.04 5.26 -13.17
C GLN A 148 12.14 4.12 -12.69
N ASP A 149 12.42 2.93 -13.23
CA ASP A 149 11.75 1.72 -12.78
C ASP A 149 12.26 1.34 -11.37
N ARG A 150 11.37 0.76 -10.55
CA ARG A 150 11.76 0.26 -9.23
C ARG A 150 11.94 -1.25 -9.25
N GLN A 151 12.86 -1.74 -8.43
CA GLN A 151 12.94 -3.13 -8.04
C GLN A 151 12.23 -3.31 -6.71
N VAL A 152 11.43 -4.37 -6.59
CA VAL A 152 10.69 -4.66 -5.38
C VAL A 152 11.12 -6.01 -4.82
N VAL A 153 11.49 -6.04 -3.55
CA VAL A 153 11.51 -7.25 -2.74
C VAL A 153 10.24 -7.24 -1.90
N TYR A 154 9.37 -8.19 -2.14
CA TYR A 154 8.15 -8.38 -1.36
C TYR A 154 8.11 -9.82 -0.90
N LEU A 155 8.11 -10.00 0.41
CA LEU A 155 8.02 -11.29 1.08
C LEU A 155 6.91 -11.23 2.10
N ARG A 156 6.12 -12.29 2.14
CA ARG A 156 4.96 -12.40 3.01
C ARG A 156 4.90 -13.81 3.59
N ARG A 157 4.69 -13.88 4.90
CA ARG A 157 4.58 -15.16 5.60
C ARG A 157 3.41 -15.13 6.56
N ARG A 158 2.47 -16.05 6.38
CA ARG A 158 1.29 -16.18 7.24
C ARG A 158 1.64 -16.96 8.48
N VAL A 159 1.28 -16.42 9.65
CA VAL A 159 1.57 -17.00 10.95
C VAL A 159 0.34 -16.96 11.86
N LYS A 160 0.22 -17.94 12.74
CA LYS A 160 -0.84 -17.97 13.77
C LYS A 160 -0.27 -17.46 15.09
N LEU A 161 0.00 -16.15 15.15
CA LEU A 161 0.60 -15.48 16.31
C LEU A 161 -0.07 -14.13 16.55
N PRO A 162 -0.11 -13.64 17.80
CA PRO A 162 -0.47 -12.26 18.09
C PRO A 162 0.53 -11.26 17.45
N ASP A 163 0.07 -10.06 17.07
CA ASP A 163 0.92 -9.02 16.47
C ASP A 163 2.18 -8.76 17.27
N ARG A 164 2.06 -8.66 18.60
CA ARG A 164 3.19 -8.39 19.49
C ARG A 164 4.23 -9.48 19.45
N GLU A 165 3.82 -10.74 19.45
CA GLU A 165 4.75 -11.88 19.39
C GLU A 165 5.45 -11.96 18.04
N ALA A 166 4.71 -11.76 16.94
CA ALA A 166 5.29 -11.72 15.61
C ALA A 166 6.31 -10.57 15.48
N TRP A 167 5.97 -9.39 16.01
CA TRP A 167 6.86 -8.24 16.04
C TRP A 167 8.12 -8.46 16.88
N ASP A 168 7.98 -9.03 18.08
CA ASP A 168 9.11 -9.30 18.97
C ASP A 168 10.05 -10.35 18.37
N ARG A 169 9.56 -11.31 17.57
CA ARG A 169 10.42 -12.21 16.78
C ARG A 169 11.12 -11.48 15.63
N LEU A 170 10.44 -10.57 14.93
CA LEU A 170 11.03 -9.79 13.83
C LEU A 170 12.19 -8.91 14.30
N PHE A 171 12.04 -8.21 15.44
CA PHE A 171 13.00 -7.24 15.95
C PHE A 171 13.76 -7.71 17.19
N GLY A 172 13.58 -8.96 17.59
CA GLY A 172 14.27 -9.58 18.70
C GLY A 172 15.63 -10.15 18.31
N PRO A 173 16.27 -10.91 19.23
CA PRO A 173 17.57 -11.53 18.99
C PRO A 173 17.57 -12.42 17.74
N GLY A 174 18.47 -12.16 16.81
CA GLY A 174 18.59 -12.87 15.54
C GLY A 174 17.58 -12.47 14.46
N GLY A 175 16.72 -11.46 14.74
CA GLY A 175 15.79 -10.88 13.78
C GLY A 175 16.40 -9.74 12.97
N LEU A 176 15.52 -8.84 12.50
CA LEU A 176 15.92 -7.60 11.85
C LEU A 176 16.58 -6.64 12.86
N PRO A 177 17.51 -5.78 12.44
CA PRO A 177 17.94 -4.66 13.27
C PRO A 177 16.77 -3.71 13.54
N GLU A 178 16.84 -2.94 14.62
CA GLU A 178 15.82 -1.94 15.00
C GLU A 178 15.44 -1.01 13.83
N ARG A 179 16.41 -0.70 12.99
CA ARG A 179 16.24 0.05 11.73
C ARG A 179 16.74 -0.80 10.57
N PRO A 180 15.85 -1.55 9.90
CA PRO A 180 16.24 -2.41 8.78
C PRO A 180 17.01 -1.63 7.72
N LEU A 181 18.14 -2.19 7.26
CA LEU A 181 19.03 -1.58 6.27
C LEU A 181 19.57 -0.19 6.67
N GLY A 182 19.65 0.13 7.98
CA GLY A 182 20.07 1.45 8.45
C GLY A 182 19.10 2.58 8.10
N SER A 183 17.84 2.25 7.82
CA SER A 183 16.83 3.19 7.34
C SER A 183 16.50 4.28 8.37
N ARG A 184 16.12 5.46 7.87
CA ARG A 184 15.60 6.58 8.65
C ARG A 184 14.08 6.48 8.67
N PRO A 185 13.43 6.28 9.83
CA PRO A 185 12.00 6.02 9.90
C PRO A 185 11.15 7.23 9.50
N PHE A 186 9.99 6.96 8.90
CA PHE A 186 8.86 7.89 8.74
C PHE A 186 7.54 7.29 9.24
N ILE A 187 7.50 5.98 9.50
CA ILE A 187 6.43 5.30 10.23
C ILE A 187 7.07 4.43 11.31
N GLU A 188 6.68 4.65 12.55
CA GLU A 188 7.02 3.80 13.69
C GLU A 188 5.74 3.56 14.51
N SER A 189 5.08 2.43 14.25
CA SER A 189 3.82 2.04 14.90
C SER A 189 3.89 0.57 15.38
N PRO A 190 4.83 0.23 16.30
CA PRO A 190 4.89 -1.12 16.85
C PRO A 190 3.61 -1.48 17.61
N PRO A 191 3.14 -2.72 17.55
CA PRO A 191 3.75 -3.89 16.88
C PRO A 191 3.27 -4.09 15.44
N VAL A 192 2.75 -3.08 14.77
CA VAL A 192 2.01 -3.24 13.52
C VAL A 192 2.85 -2.89 12.30
N GLN A 193 3.54 -1.74 12.31
CA GLN A 193 4.25 -1.28 11.13
C GLN A 193 5.51 -0.47 11.46
N TYR A 194 6.54 -0.69 10.67
CA TYR A 194 7.71 0.17 10.51
C TYR A 194 7.89 0.53 9.04
N ALA A 195 8.22 1.78 8.72
CA ALA A 195 8.72 2.14 7.40
C ALA A 195 9.78 3.25 7.48
N GLY A 196 10.78 3.18 6.60
CA GLY A 196 11.90 4.11 6.61
C GLY A 196 12.57 4.30 5.26
N HIS A 197 13.31 5.40 5.13
CA HIS A 197 14.17 5.69 4.00
C HIS A 197 15.53 5.02 4.16
N ALA A 198 15.90 4.10 3.28
CA ALA A 198 17.24 3.54 3.13
C ALA A 198 17.97 4.32 2.02
N ASP A 199 18.48 5.52 2.38
CA ASP A 199 18.95 6.52 1.41
C ASP A 199 20.22 6.07 0.66
N ASP A 200 21.09 5.28 1.29
CA ASP A 200 22.28 4.65 0.69
C ASP A 200 21.94 3.64 -0.41
N ARG A 201 20.70 3.15 -0.45
CA ARG A 201 20.20 2.19 -1.44
C ARG A 201 19.15 2.77 -2.37
N ASN A 202 18.90 4.08 -2.31
CA ASN A 202 17.79 4.73 -3.03
C ASN A 202 16.44 4.01 -2.81
N ALA A 203 16.18 3.55 -1.59
CA ALA A 203 15.07 2.67 -1.30
C ALA A 203 14.17 3.15 -0.17
N LEU A 204 12.96 2.62 -0.16
CA LEU A 204 12.07 2.58 0.99
C LEU A 204 11.98 1.14 1.49
N VAL A 205 11.96 0.99 2.80
CA VAL A 205 11.73 -0.30 3.47
C VAL A 205 10.45 -0.22 4.29
N ARG A 206 9.66 -1.30 4.27
CA ARG A 206 8.48 -1.48 5.14
C ARG A 206 8.55 -2.87 5.77
N VAL A 207 8.21 -2.93 7.04
CA VAL A 207 8.02 -4.17 7.80
C VAL A 207 6.64 -4.09 8.43
N GLY A 208 5.86 -5.14 8.35
CA GLY A 208 4.50 -5.15 8.89
C GLY A 208 4.11 -6.48 9.50
N THR A 209 3.12 -6.40 10.41
CA THR A 209 2.29 -7.51 10.84
C THR A 209 0.85 -7.13 10.51
N GLU A 210 0.30 -7.74 9.47
CA GLU A 210 -1.00 -7.34 8.93
C GLU A 210 -2.07 -8.36 9.32
N PRO A 211 -3.27 -7.93 9.74
CA PRO A 211 -4.36 -8.85 10.02
C PRO A 211 -4.82 -9.54 8.74
N CYS A 212 -5.07 -10.86 8.81
CA CYS A 212 -5.62 -11.60 7.70
C CYS A 212 -7.14 -11.45 7.66
N MET A 213 -7.69 -11.02 6.53
CA MET A 213 -9.14 -10.93 6.36
C MET A 213 -9.80 -12.32 6.51
N GLY A 214 -10.89 -12.37 7.28
CA GLY A 214 -11.63 -13.61 7.54
C GLY A 214 -10.90 -14.64 8.44
N GLN A 215 -9.69 -14.34 8.92
CA GLN A 215 -8.86 -15.22 9.73
C GLN A 215 -8.24 -14.46 10.91
N ALA A 216 -9.05 -14.09 11.89
CA ALA A 216 -8.67 -13.24 13.02
C ALA A 216 -7.44 -13.72 13.82
N ASP A 217 -7.19 -15.04 13.87
CA ASP A 217 -6.06 -15.65 14.56
C ASP A 217 -4.75 -15.61 13.78
N PHE A 218 -4.80 -15.21 12.50
CA PHE A 218 -3.64 -15.19 11.64
C PHE A 218 -3.14 -13.77 11.40
N ARG A 219 -1.84 -13.65 11.17
CA ARG A 219 -1.15 -12.42 10.74
C ARG A 219 -0.28 -12.71 9.54
N ASP A 220 -0.21 -11.77 8.64
CA ASP A 220 0.76 -11.77 7.55
C ASP A 220 1.95 -10.90 7.97
N VAL A 221 3.07 -11.55 8.17
CA VAL A 221 4.36 -10.88 8.40
C VAL A 221 4.91 -10.49 7.06
N THR A 222 5.14 -9.19 6.84
CA THR A 222 5.55 -8.64 5.55
C THR A 222 6.91 -7.95 5.63
N LEU A 223 7.77 -8.20 4.64
CA LEU A 223 8.99 -7.44 4.37
C LEU A 223 8.90 -6.87 2.97
N TRP A 224 9.00 -5.56 2.85
CA TRP A 224 8.90 -4.84 1.59
C TRP A 224 10.08 -3.89 1.40
N LEU A 225 10.69 -3.93 0.21
CA LEU A 225 11.66 -2.94 -0.26
C LEU A 225 11.20 -2.42 -1.62
N SER A 226 11.23 -1.11 -1.80
CA SER A 226 11.16 -0.45 -3.11
C SER A 226 12.47 0.28 -3.36
N ALA A 227 13.24 -0.11 -4.38
CA ALA A 227 14.51 0.52 -4.75
C ALA A 227 14.47 1.04 -6.18
N TRP A 228 14.71 2.34 -6.38
CA TRP A 228 14.69 2.97 -7.69
C TRP A 228 16.10 3.00 -8.31
N GLY A 229 16.16 2.74 -9.63
CA GLY A 229 17.42 2.70 -10.36
C GLY A 229 18.31 1.50 -10.03
N ALA A 230 17.85 0.59 -9.16
CA ALA A 230 18.52 -0.66 -8.88
C ALA A 230 18.29 -1.68 -10.01
N ARG A 231 19.21 -2.60 -10.20
CA ARG A 231 19.06 -3.75 -11.10
C ARG A 231 18.55 -4.96 -10.32
N PRO A 232 17.94 -5.96 -10.98
CA PRO A 232 17.47 -7.18 -10.31
C PRO A 232 18.57 -7.87 -9.47
N GLU A 233 19.80 -7.92 -9.98
CA GLU A 233 20.95 -8.53 -9.29
C GLU A 233 21.37 -7.77 -8.02
N ASP A 234 21.02 -6.49 -7.88
CA ASP A 234 21.37 -5.69 -6.70
C ASP A 234 20.43 -5.99 -5.52
N VAL A 235 19.20 -6.46 -5.78
CA VAL A 235 18.18 -6.75 -4.76
C VAL A 235 18.01 -8.25 -4.46
N GLU A 236 18.38 -9.11 -5.38
CA GLU A 236 18.21 -10.56 -5.24
C GLU A 236 18.95 -11.19 -4.04
N PRO A 237 20.17 -10.77 -3.67
CA PRO A 237 20.81 -11.24 -2.44
C PRO A 237 19.99 -10.92 -1.20
N LEU A 238 19.43 -9.71 -1.12
CA LEU A 238 18.60 -9.28 -0.01
C LEU A 238 17.28 -10.08 0.05
N ARG A 239 16.68 -10.38 -1.09
CA ARG A 239 15.50 -11.24 -1.16
C ARG A 239 15.75 -12.60 -0.51
N ARG A 240 16.86 -13.24 -0.86
CA ARG A 240 17.24 -14.56 -0.31
C ARG A 240 17.55 -14.49 1.19
N GLU A 241 18.24 -13.44 1.62
CA GLU A 241 18.55 -13.21 3.03
C GLU A 241 17.26 -13.05 3.86
N TRP A 242 16.34 -12.21 3.40
CA TRP A 242 15.08 -11.94 4.07
C TRP A 242 14.14 -13.14 4.05
N ASP A 243 14.09 -13.89 2.96
CA ASP A 243 13.30 -15.13 2.89
C ASP A 243 13.81 -16.16 3.89
N ALA A 244 15.13 -16.40 3.92
CA ALA A 244 15.74 -17.29 4.90
C ALA A 244 15.52 -16.81 6.35
N LEU A 245 15.53 -15.49 6.58
CA LEU A 245 15.21 -14.90 7.88
C LEU A 245 13.78 -15.21 8.29
N LEU A 246 12.80 -14.96 7.43
CA LEU A 246 11.39 -15.24 7.73
C LEU A 246 11.13 -16.73 7.99
N VAL A 247 11.72 -17.62 7.19
CA VAL A 247 11.63 -19.08 7.43
C VAL A 247 12.20 -19.46 8.78
N ARG A 248 13.33 -18.87 9.19
CA ARG A 248 13.97 -19.16 10.48
C ARG A 248 13.17 -18.61 11.66
N LEU A 249 12.63 -17.38 11.55
CA LEU A 249 11.86 -16.74 12.63
C LEU A 249 10.47 -17.34 12.81
N PHE A 250 9.90 -17.83 11.73
CA PHE A 250 8.53 -18.34 11.67
C PHE A 250 8.47 -19.70 10.97
N PRO A 251 9.14 -20.74 11.51
CA PRO A 251 9.20 -22.06 10.85
C PRO A 251 7.83 -22.71 10.70
N GLU A 252 6.87 -22.37 11.58
CA GLU A 252 5.48 -22.80 11.55
C GLU A 252 4.61 -22.06 10.54
N GLY A 253 5.11 -20.96 9.98
CA GLY A 253 4.35 -20.12 9.05
C GLY A 253 4.37 -20.66 7.62
N GLU A 254 3.45 -20.14 6.80
CA GLU A 254 3.31 -20.44 5.38
C GLU A 254 3.82 -19.25 4.53
N SER A 255 4.68 -19.52 3.56
CA SER A 255 5.11 -18.52 2.57
C SER A 255 4.01 -18.32 1.52
N LEU A 256 3.67 -17.07 1.21
CA LEU A 256 2.58 -16.68 0.30
C LEU A 256 3.12 -16.08 -0.99
#